data_55315075c8d6e2603c433ad28ce164e4
#
_entry.id   55315075c8d6e2603c433ad28ce164e4
#
_cell.length_a   1.000
_cell.length_b   1.000
_cell.length_c   1.000
_cell.angle_alpha   90.00
_cell.angle_beta   90.00
_cell.angle_gamma   90.00
#
_symmetry.space_group_name_H-M   'P 1'
#
loop_
_entity.id
_entity.type
_entity.pdbx_description
1 polymer ?
#
loop_
_entity_poly.entity_id
_entity_poly.type
_entity_poly.pdbx_seq_one_letter_code
_entity_poly.pdbx_strand_id
1 'polypeptide(L)'
;MKKIIYFITIISVLFLASPGDGLSLTKDPNITVRVSILDDRDSISLALKGRYKIYAINSERVVMEGPYLNVNISAIKDGLKIGPREIKVDGVKVKGAKDSNIYVDGRRFRGAIDVIRKDNAKLMVINYLDLDEYLYGVLYHEVSHRWPMEVLKAQAIAARTFALYQARQNKLQPYDLRSDVYSQVYGGRASEKWSTTKAVNLTRDKILTYNGDILPAYYHATCAGYTEDASNLWNIDLPPLKGVPCNFCTNSPHYKWSKDIPLWELENKLKDNKYMIGKVASVSILSKNRSGRVDKLEIKDESGVSVILTGKDFRQTIGPNDVRSTKFDASIRWGSLVLNGFGWGHGVGMCQWGAYGQARQGKKAEEILKYYYPGAEITTIDKVANKL
;
A
#
# COMPACT_ATOMS: atom_id res chain seq x y z
N MET A 1 6.89 63.79 76.22
CA MET A 1 6.36 62.47 75.92
C MET A 1 5.98 62.42 74.43
N LYS A 2 6.83 61.85 73.58
CA LYS A 2 6.62 61.77 72.12
C LYS A 2 6.00 60.43 71.80
N LYS A 3 4.78 60.44 71.23
CA LYS A 3 4.13 59.19 70.69
C LYS A 3 4.66 58.95 69.27
N ILE A 4 5.27 57.83 69.06
CA ILE A 4 5.69 57.34 67.75
C ILE A 4 4.52 56.51 67.22
N ILE A 5 4.01 56.93 66.04
CA ILE A 5 2.97 56.19 65.30
C ILE A 5 3.70 55.39 64.22
N TYR A 6 3.57 54.07 64.29
CA TYR A 6 4.06 53.19 63.23
C TYR A 6 3.00 53.06 62.12
N PHE A 7 3.34 53.50 60.93
CA PHE A 7 2.58 53.18 59.70
C PHE A 7 2.95 51.83 59.21
N ILE A 8 2.01 50.91 59.22
CA ILE A 8 2.19 49.58 58.57
C ILE A 8 1.69 49.71 57.12
N THR A 9 2.60 49.72 56.17
CA THR A 9 2.30 49.67 54.73
C THR A 9 2.05 48.23 54.33
N ILE A 10 0.79 47.89 54.03
CA ILE A 10 0.40 46.59 53.49
C ILE A 10 0.72 46.63 51.98
N ILE A 11 1.74 45.93 51.55
CA ILE A 11 2.02 45.71 50.14
C ILE A 11 1.18 44.51 49.67
N SER A 12 0.10 44.81 48.93
CA SER A 12 -0.71 43.81 48.25
C SER A 12 0.05 43.36 47.01
N VAL A 13 0.63 42.17 47.06
CA VAL A 13 1.20 41.48 45.86
C VAL A 13 0.04 40.90 45.08
N LEU A 14 -0.36 41.54 43.97
CA LEU A 14 -1.23 40.95 42.97
C LEU A 14 -0.44 39.86 42.25
N PHE A 15 -0.75 38.58 42.49
CA PHE A 15 -0.36 37.48 41.62
C PHE A 15 -1.25 37.57 40.38
N LEU A 16 -0.69 38.10 39.29
CA LEU A 16 -1.22 37.89 37.94
C LEU A 16 -0.97 36.41 37.58
N ALA A 17 -1.99 35.57 37.72
CA ALA A 17 -2.00 34.25 37.15
C ALA A 17 -2.01 34.40 35.63
N SER A 18 -0.88 34.08 34.97
CA SER A 18 -0.83 33.85 33.54
C SER A 18 -1.80 32.73 33.22
N PRO A 19 -2.65 32.83 32.18
CA PRO A 19 -3.39 31.68 31.71
C PRO A 19 -2.35 30.65 31.22
N GLY A 20 -2.22 29.57 31.98
CA GLY A 20 -1.41 28.43 31.57
C GLY A 20 -1.91 27.97 30.22
N ASP A 21 -1.01 28.01 29.23
CA ASP A 21 -1.17 27.26 27.97
C ASP A 21 -1.45 25.83 28.36
N GLY A 22 -2.72 25.46 28.37
CA GLY A 22 -3.14 24.08 28.42
C GLY A 22 -2.58 23.41 27.20
N LEU A 23 -1.43 22.71 27.32
CA LEU A 23 -1.03 21.69 26.38
C LEU A 23 -2.18 20.69 26.29
N SER A 24 -3.08 20.95 25.34
CA SER A 24 -3.99 19.95 24.84
C SER A 24 -3.13 18.86 24.24
N LEU A 25 -2.83 17.84 25.04
CA LEU A 25 -2.39 16.55 24.54
C LEU A 25 -3.58 15.96 23.77
N THR A 26 -3.81 16.46 22.55
CA THR A 26 -4.60 15.75 21.57
C THR A 26 -3.86 14.44 21.33
N LYS A 27 -4.39 13.38 21.92
CA LYS A 27 -3.94 12.02 21.71
C LYS A 27 -4.06 11.78 20.22
N ASP A 28 -2.93 11.69 19.50
CA ASP A 28 -2.92 11.34 18.08
C ASP A 28 -3.86 10.15 17.87
N PRO A 29 -4.83 10.22 16.96
CA PRO A 29 -5.71 9.09 16.72
C PRO A 29 -4.85 7.93 16.20
N ASN A 30 -4.56 6.94 17.05
CA ASN A 30 -3.89 5.72 16.62
C ASN A 30 -4.82 5.00 15.62
N ILE A 31 -4.61 5.25 14.34
CA ILE A 31 -5.39 4.61 13.28
C ILE A 31 -4.83 3.21 13.10
N THR A 32 -5.68 2.23 13.36
CA THR A 32 -5.38 0.81 13.14
C THR A 32 -5.79 0.40 11.74
N VAL A 33 -4.93 -0.33 11.05
CA VAL A 33 -5.23 -0.96 9.75
C VAL A 33 -5.25 -2.48 9.87
N ARG A 34 -6.09 -3.11 9.05
CA ARG A 34 -6.28 -4.55 8.93
C ARG A 34 -5.62 -5.04 7.64
N VAL A 35 -4.55 -5.80 7.74
CA VAL A 35 -3.76 -6.25 6.59
C VAL A 35 -3.92 -7.76 6.41
N SER A 36 -4.52 -8.22 5.32
CA SER A 36 -4.54 -9.64 4.95
C SER A 36 -3.12 -10.05 4.54
N ILE A 37 -2.47 -10.86 5.40
CA ILE A 37 -1.09 -11.32 5.19
C ILE A 37 -1.01 -12.72 4.60
N LEU A 38 -2.04 -13.54 4.79
CA LEU A 38 -2.20 -14.87 4.19
C LEU A 38 -3.69 -15.10 3.90
N ASP A 39 -3.99 -15.75 2.79
CA ASP A 39 -5.33 -16.16 2.42
C ASP A 39 -5.32 -17.55 1.79
N ASP A 40 -6.44 -18.30 1.91
CA ASP A 40 -6.66 -19.64 1.40
C ASP A 40 -5.60 -20.68 1.86
N ARG A 41 -5.20 -20.62 3.15
CA ARG A 41 -4.24 -21.57 3.73
C ARG A 41 -4.94 -22.75 4.40
N ASP A 42 -4.39 -23.96 4.22
CA ASP A 42 -4.86 -25.16 4.96
C ASP A 42 -4.43 -25.08 6.44
N SER A 43 -3.21 -24.60 6.66
CA SER A 43 -2.64 -24.41 7.98
C SER A 43 -1.58 -23.31 7.97
N ILE A 44 -1.30 -22.80 9.16
CA ILE A 44 -0.22 -21.84 9.42
C ILE A 44 0.58 -22.27 10.64
N SER A 45 1.85 -21.89 10.67
CA SER A 45 2.68 -21.94 11.88
C SER A 45 2.54 -20.63 12.66
N LEU A 46 2.17 -20.70 13.94
CA LEU A 46 2.11 -19.55 14.84
C LEU A 46 3.09 -19.74 15.99
N ALA A 47 4.00 -18.78 16.16
CA ALA A 47 4.87 -18.77 17.33
C ALA A 47 4.83 -17.40 18.02
N LEU A 48 4.84 -17.43 19.37
CA LEU A 48 4.97 -16.25 20.21
C LEU A 48 6.13 -16.45 21.19
N LYS A 49 7.05 -15.50 21.19
CA LYS A 49 8.13 -15.41 22.16
C LYS A 49 7.80 -14.30 23.15
N GLY A 50 7.41 -14.66 24.37
CA GLY A 50 6.89 -13.78 25.41
C GLY A 50 5.41 -14.05 25.72
N ARG A 51 4.90 -13.41 26.77
CA ARG A 51 3.53 -13.62 27.23
C ARG A 51 2.51 -13.28 26.15
N TYR A 52 1.47 -14.11 26.05
CA TYR A 52 0.40 -13.92 25.05
C TYR A 52 -0.96 -14.27 25.64
N LYS A 53 -1.99 -13.74 24.97
CA LYS A 53 -3.40 -14.16 25.10
C LYS A 53 -4.01 -14.39 23.71
N ILE A 54 -4.77 -15.45 23.59
CA ILE A 54 -5.57 -15.76 22.40
C ILE A 54 -7.02 -15.64 22.82
N TYR A 55 -7.78 -14.83 22.11
CA TYR A 55 -9.19 -14.58 22.33
C TYR A 55 -10.02 -15.24 21.21
N ALA A 56 -11.22 -15.68 21.50
CA ALA A 56 -12.18 -15.96 20.43
C ALA A 56 -12.47 -14.67 19.66
N ILE A 57 -12.57 -14.76 18.32
CA ILE A 57 -12.81 -13.57 17.50
C ILE A 57 -14.11 -12.87 17.90
N ASN A 58 -14.13 -11.54 17.82
CA ASN A 58 -15.25 -10.69 18.21
C ASN A 58 -15.75 -10.94 19.66
N SER A 59 -14.85 -11.38 20.56
CA SER A 59 -15.16 -11.73 21.94
C SER A 59 -13.98 -11.41 22.86
N GLU A 60 -14.27 -11.13 24.12
CA GLU A 60 -13.25 -11.03 25.18
C GLU A 60 -12.93 -12.39 25.84
N ARG A 61 -13.52 -13.50 25.35
CA ARG A 61 -13.29 -14.84 25.86
C ARG A 61 -11.87 -15.31 25.55
N VAL A 62 -11.02 -15.45 26.56
CA VAL A 62 -9.70 -16.03 26.42
C VAL A 62 -9.83 -17.54 26.19
N VAL A 63 -9.27 -18.04 25.10
CA VAL A 63 -9.26 -19.47 24.75
C VAL A 63 -7.92 -20.13 25.06
N MET A 64 -6.85 -19.32 25.10
CA MET A 64 -5.49 -19.78 25.45
C MET A 64 -4.64 -18.61 25.91
N GLU A 65 -3.78 -18.82 26.91
CA GLU A 65 -2.75 -17.87 27.33
C GLU A 65 -1.51 -18.58 27.85
N GLY A 66 -0.38 -17.89 27.89
CA GLY A 66 0.86 -18.46 28.39
C GLY A 66 2.09 -17.57 28.15
N PRO A 67 3.27 -18.04 28.59
CA PRO A 67 4.52 -17.31 28.41
C PRO A 67 5.19 -17.53 27.04
N TYR A 68 4.82 -18.59 26.32
CA TYR A 68 5.39 -19.00 25.03
C TYR A 68 4.41 -19.86 24.26
N LEU A 69 4.40 -19.75 22.94
CA LEU A 69 3.61 -20.59 22.04
C LEU A 69 4.44 -20.95 20.80
N ASN A 70 4.31 -22.19 20.35
CA ASN A 70 4.79 -22.65 19.05
C ASN A 70 3.90 -23.80 18.59
N VAL A 71 2.96 -23.51 17.69
CA VAL A 71 1.93 -24.46 17.27
C VAL A 71 1.57 -24.24 15.80
N ASN A 72 0.99 -25.27 15.18
CA ASN A 72 0.26 -25.12 13.95
C ASN A 72 -1.22 -24.84 14.23
N ILE A 73 -1.83 -24.02 13.42
CA ILE A 73 -3.27 -23.76 13.39
C ILE A 73 -3.80 -24.25 12.07
N SER A 74 -4.89 -25.02 12.10
CA SER A 74 -5.63 -25.45 10.92
C SER A 74 -7.13 -25.27 11.13
N ALA A 75 -7.87 -25.11 10.02
CA ALA A 75 -9.32 -25.13 10.06
C ALA A 75 -9.82 -26.58 10.20
N ILE A 76 -10.85 -26.76 11.02
CA ILE A 76 -11.62 -28.00 11.13
C ILE A 76 -13.09 -27.72 10.82
N LYS A 77 -13.92 -28.78 10.73
CA LYS A 77 -15.33 -28.63 10.33
C LYS A 77 -16.07 -27.55 11.13
N ASP A 78 -15.92 -27.55 12.44
CA ASP A 78 -16.68 -26.67 13.35
C ASP A 78 -15.75 -25.77 14.21
N GLY A 79 -14.63 -25.30 13.65
CA GLY A 79 -13.74 -24.43 14.39
C GLY A 79 -12.28 -24.47 13.95
N LEU A 80 -11.37 -24.29 14.90
CA LEU A 80 -9.94 -24.28 14.71
C LEU A 80 -9.25 -25.36 15.56
N LYS A 81 -8.25 -26.01 14.98
CA LYS A 81 -7.29 -26.84 15.71
C LYS A 81 -6.02 -26.03 15.97
N ILE A 82 -5.71 -25.75 17.23
CA ILE A 82 -4.55 -24.97 17.67
C ILE A 82 -3.60 -25.92 18.42
N GLY A 83 -2.56 -26.39 17.76
CA GLY A 83 -1.72 -27.48 18.26
C GLY A 83 -2.58 -28.74 18.51
N PRO A 84 -2.57 -29.30 19.75
CA PRO A 84 -3.39 -30.47 20.09
C PRO A 84 -4.85 -30.15 20.41
N ARG A 85 -5.22 -28.88 20.54
CA ARG A 85 -6.56 -28.46 21.01
C ARG A 85 -7.49 -28.13 19.86
N GLU A 86 -8.70 -28.68 19.90
CA GLU A 86 -9.79 -28.29 19.01
C GLU A 86 -10.71 -27.32 19.74
N ILE A 87 -11.00 -26.17 19.11
CA ILE A 87 -11.76 -25.08 19.71
C ILE A 87 -12.86 -24.69 18.73
N LYS A 88 -14.12 -24.73 19.21
CA LYS A 88 -15.30 -24.34 18.43
C LYS A 88 -15.41 -22.82 18.38
N VAL A 89 -14.75 -22.22 17.41
CA VAL A 89 -14.73 -20.77 17.13
C VAL A 89 -14.50 -20.53 15.64
N ASP A 90 -15.08 -19.47 15.08
CA ASP A 90 -14.86 -19.09 13.67
C ASP A 90 -13.52 -18.39 13.45
N GLY A 91 -12.84 -18.01 14.51
CA GLY A 91 -11.53 -17.40 14.46
C GLY A 91 -10.99 -17.06 15.84
N VAL A 92 -9.73 -16.69 15.85
CA VAL A 92 -9.04 -16.24 17.07
C VAL A 92 -8.24 -14.96 16.80
N LYS A 93 -8.21 -14.11 17.85
CA LYS A 93 -7.34 -12.93 17.91
C LYS A 93 -6.17 -13.19 18.85
N VAL A 94 -4.97 -13.11 18.33
CA VAL A 94 -3.71 -13.35 19.03
C VAL A 94 -3.07 -12.03 19.41
N LYS A 95 -2.90 -11.78 20.70
CA LYS A 95 -2.20 -10.60 21.24
C LYS A 95 -1.00 -11.02 22.05
N GLY A 96 0.16 -10.45 21.75
CA GLY A 96 1.35 -10.53 22.59
C GLY A 96 1.38 -9.41 23.63
N ALA A 97 2.05 -9.61 24.76
CA ALA A 97 2.41 -8.52 25.65
C ALA A 97 3.39 -7.56 24.94
N LYS A 98 3.65 -6.36 25.54
CA LYS A 98 4.44 -5.29 24.93
C LYS A 98 5.80 -5.75 24.36
N ASP A 99 6.46 -6.68 25.06
CA ASP A 99 7.78 -7.20 24.68
C ASP A 99 7.75 -8.53 23.92
N SER A 100 6.56 -8.99 23.56
CA SER A 100 6.37 -10.25 22.84
C SER A 100 6.62 -10.10 21.36
N ASN A 101 7.07 -11.19 20.74
CA ASN A 101 7.26 -11.27 19.30
C ASN A 101 6.31 -12.30 18.70
N ILE A 102 5.49 -11.88 17.75
CA ILE A 102 4.54 -12.73 17.03
C ILE A 102 5.14 -13.13 15.69
N TYR A 103 5.16 -14.43 15.41
CA TYR A 103 5.61 -14.99 14.14
C TYR A 103 4.49 -15.80 13.51
N VAL A 104 4.26 -15.56 12.22
CA VAL A 104 3.36 -16.35 11.35
C VAL A 104 4.18 -16.88 10.19
N ASP A 105 4.23 -18.19 10.01
CA ASP A 105 5.07 -18.86 9.02
C ASP A 105 6.52 -18.34 9.01
N GLY A 106 7.10 -18.20 10.22
CA GLY A 106 8.46 -17.70 10.44
C GLY A 106 8.65 -16.19 10.24
N ARG A 107 7.68 -15.46 9.72
CA ARG A 107 7.73 -14.00 9.53
C ARG A 107 7.28 -13.29 10.81
N ARG A 108 8.03 -12.28 11.24
CA ARG A 108 7.75 -11.51 12.45
C ARG A 108 6.86 -10.30 12.15
N PHE A 109 5.83 -10.12 12.98
CA PHE A 109 4.84 -9.05 12.85
C PHE A 109 4.73 -8.19 14.11
N ARG A 110 4.24 -6.95 13.95
CA ARG A 110 3.80 -6.04 15.00
C ARG A 110 2.32 -6.20 15.27
N GLY A 111 1.81 -5.58 16.33
CA GLY A 111 0.38 -5.52 16.61
C GLY A 111 -0.22 -6.87 17.00
N ALA A 112 -1.43 -7.16 16.51
CA ALA A 112 -2.17 -8.38 16.77
C ALA A 112 -2.41 -9.18 15.48
N ILE A 113 -2.68 -10.48 15.61
CA ILE A 113 -2.98 -11.37 14.48
C ILE A 113 -4.36 -11.98 14.70
N ASP A 114 -5.23 -11.83 13.72
CA ASP A 114 -6.47 -12.62 13.62
C ASP A 114 -6.26 -13.80 12.68
N VAL A 115 -6.69 -14.96 13.11
CA VAL A 115 -6.75 -16.19 12.29
C VAL A 115 -8.21 -16.57 12.16
N ILE A 116 -8.73 -16.45 10.95
CA ILE A 116 -10.16 -16.61 10.65
C ILE A 116 -10.34 -17.85 9.80
N ARG A 117 -11.30 -18.69 10.18
CA ARG A 117 -11.76 -19.82 9.39
C ARG A 117 -12.73 -19.31 8.31
N LYS A 118 -12.48 -19.69 7.07
CA LYS A 118 -13.37 -19.43 5.92
C LYS A 118 -14.35 -20.61 5.73
N ASP A 119 -15.45 -20.39 5.02
CA ASP A 119 -16.48 -21.41 4.75
C ASP A 119 -15.94 -22.67 4.05
N ASN A 120 -14.89 -22.52 3.22
CA ASN A 120 -14.22 -23.61 2.52
C ASN A 120 -13.19 -24.39 3.40
N ALA A 121 -13.25 -24.23 4.73
CA ALA A 121 -12.29 -24.79 5.69
C ALA A 121 -10.82 -24.38 5.43
N LYS A 122 -10.61 -23.20 4.87
CA LYS A 122 -9.30 -22.56 4.74
C LYS A 122 -9.13 -21.45 5.79
N LEU A 123 -7.91 -21.00 5.96
CA LEU A 123 -7.58 -19.91 6.88
C LEU A 123 -7.29 -18.61 6.11
N MET A 124 -7.79 -17.51 6.67
CA MET A 124 -7.35 -16.15 6.39
C MET A 124 -6.62 -15.61 7.62
N VAL A 125 -5.50 -14.94 7.41
CA VAL A 125 -4.72 -14.33 8.49
C VAL A 125 -4.62 -12.83 8.28
N ILE A 126 -5.07 -12.07 9.27
CA ILE A 126 -5.11 -10.60 9.22
C ILE A 126 -4.20 -10.06 10.33
N ASN A 127 -3.31 -9.15 9.96
CA ASN A 127 -2.50 -8.41 10.92
C ASN A 127 -3.16 -7.07 11.24
N TYR A 128 -3.41 -6.83 12.52
CA TYR A 128 -3.92 -5.57 13.08
C TYR A 128 -2.77 -4.78 13.64
N LEU A 129 -2.51 -3.58 13.14
CA LEU A 129 -1.42 -2.76 13.64
C LEU A 129 -1.69 -1.28 13.37
N ASP A 130 -0.92 -0.42 14.02
CA ASP A 130 -0.90 1.01 13.76
C ASP A 130 -0.49 1.31 12.32
N LEU A 131 -1.06 2.37 11.71
CA LEU A 131 -0.82 2.77 10.33
C LEU A 131 0.66 3.07 10.05
N ASP A 132 1.36 3.76 10.96
CA ASP A 132 2.79 4.04 10.77
C ASP A 132 3.64 2.76 10.94
N GLU A 133 3.27 1.86 11.86
CA GLU A 133 3.90 0.54 11.98
C GLU A 133 3.71 -0.33 10.72
N TYR A 134 2.55 -0.22 10.05
CA TYR A 134 2.33 -0.82 8.75
C TYR A 134 3.31 -0.26 7.70
N LEU A 135 3.43 1.07 7.64
CA LEU A 135 4.33 1.73 6.68
C LEU A 135 5.81 1.38 6.90
N TYR A 136 6.25 1.10 8.13
CA TYR A 136 7.62 0.62 8.38
C TYR A 136 7.91 -0.67 7.61
N GLY A 137 6.91 -1.56 7.48
CA GLY A 137 7.02 -2.82 6.76
C GLY A 137 6.75 -2.71 5.25
N VAL A 138 6.24 -1.57 4.76
CA VAL A 138 5.90 -1.33 3.36
C VAL A 138 7.01 -0.61 2.60
N LEU A 139 7.53 0.51 3.12
CA LEU A 139 8.37 1.43 2.35
C LEU A 139 9.61 0.79 1.74
N TYR A 140 10.20 -0.21 2.39
CA TYR A 140 11.37 -0.92 1.88
C TYR A 140 11.09 -1.68 0.58
N HIS A 141 9.86 -2.14 0.38
CA HIS A 141 9.44 -2.86 -0.83
C HIS A 141 9.07 -1.91 -1.97
N GLU A 142 8.72 -0.67 -1.64
CA GLU A 142 8.30 0.31 -2.63
C GLU A 142 9.49 1.09 -3.21
N VAL A 143 10.43 1.48 -2.35
CA VAL A 143 11.58 2.30 -2.74
C VAL A 143 12.87 1.85 -2.04
N SER A 144 14.00 2.06 -2.69
CA SER A 144 15.29 1.74 -2.07
C SER A 144 15.51 2.58 -0.79
N HIS A 145 15.79 1.92 0.32
CA HIS A 145 16.12 2.56 1.59
C HIS A 145 17.39 3.44 1.54
N ARG A 146 18.16 3.36 0.45
CA ARG A 146 19.37 4.16 0.19
C ARG A 146 19.08 5.44 -0.60
N TRP A 147 17.83 5.64 -1.01
CA TRP A 147 17.44 6.85 -1.75
C TRP A 147 17.45 8.11 -0.85
N PRO A 148 17.50 9.31 -1.45
CA PRO A 148 17.44 10.57 -0.69
C PRO A 148 16.24 10.61 0.25
N MET A 149 16.43 11.21 1.44
CA MET A 149 15.40 11.30 2.47
C MET A 149 14.10 11.96 1.96
N GLU A 150 14.22 12.93 1.06
CA GLU A 150 13.05 13.62 0.51
C GLU A 150 12.17 12.71 -0.36
N VAL A 151 12.75 11.73 -1.06
CA VAL A 151 11.99 10.68 -1.76
C VAL A 151 11.27 9.77 -0.77
N LEU A 152 12.00 9.32 0.27
CA LEU A 152 11.44 8.43 1.30
C LEU A 152 10.28 9.10 2.03
N LYS A 153 10.38 10.41 2.32
CA LYS A 153 9.29 11.21 2.88
C LYS A 153 8.09 11.33 1.93
N ALA A 154 8.34 11.65 0.65
CA ALA A 154 7.27 11.74 -0.35
C ALA A 154 6.55 10.39 -0.50
N GLN A 155 7.31 9.30 -0.55
CA GLN A 155 6.75 7.95 -0.60
C GLN A 155 5.95 7.61 0.68
N ALA A 156 6.43 7.99 1.86
CA ALA A 156 5.73 7.74 3.11
C ALA A 156 4.37 8.45 3.16
N ILE A 157 4.31 9.72 2.73
CA ILE A 157 3.06 10.48 2.65
C ILE A 157 2.11 9.85 1.62
N ALA A 158 2.60 9.53 0.42
CA ALA A 158 1.77 8.91 -0.62
C ALA A 158 1.25 7.52 -0.18
N ALA A 159 2.11 6.68 0.40
CA ALA A 159 1.75 5.34 0.85
C ALA A 159 0.74 5.38 2.03
N ARG A 160 0.91 6.32 2.96
CA ARG A 160 -0.04 6.56 4.07
C ARG A 160 -1.41 6.98 3.53
N THR A 161 -1.43 7.92 2.60
CA THR A 161 -2.65 8.40 1.97
C THR A 161 -3.37 7.28 1.23
N PHE A 162 -2.64 6.48 0.46
CA PHE A 162 -3.18 5.33 -0.26
C PHE A 162 -3.75 4.27 0.69
N ALA A 163 -3.04 3.96 1.78
CA ALA A 163 -3.52 3.00 2.78
C ALA A 163 -4.84 3.45 3.42
N LEU A 164 -4.97 4.72 3.79
CA LEU A 164 -6.22 5.29 4.32
C LEU A 164 -7.35 5.29 3.28
N TYR A 165 -7.04 5.64 2.04
CA TYR A 165 -8.01 5.57 0.94
C TYR A 165 -8.54 4.14 0.77
N GLN A 166 -7.66 3.14 0.74
CA GLN A 166 -8.05 1.73 0.63
C GLN A 166 -8.85 1.25 1.85
N ALA A 167 -8.45 1.62 3.06
CA ALA A 167 -9.18 1.28 4.27
C ALA A 167 -10.62 1.80 4.24
N ARG A 168 -10.81 3.03 3.74
CA ARG A 168 -12.15 3.61 3.54
C ARG A 168 -12.98 2.84 2.50
N GLN A 169 -12.36 2.42 1.38
CA GLN A 169 -13.05 1.63 0.35
C GLN A 169 -13.44 0.23 0.84
N ASN A 170 -12.59 -0.38 1.68
CA ASN A 170 -12.74 -1.74 2.17
C ASN A 170 -13.36 -1.84 3.57
N LYS A 171 -14.05 -0.80 4.03
CA LYS A 171 -14.62 -0.74 5.39
C LYS A 171 -15.51 -1.93 5.76
N LEU A 172 -16.25 -2.48 4.80
CA LEU A 172 -17.12 -3.64 4.97
C LEU A 172 -16.41 -4.98 4.72
N GLN A 173 -15.16 -4.97 4.26
CA GLN A 173 -14.37 -6.18 4.06
C GLN A 173 -13.71 -6.63 5.37
N PRO A 174 -13.33 -7.91 5.49
CA PRO A 174 -12.62 -8.39 6.67
C PRO A 174 -11.23 -7.76 6.84
N TYR A 175 -10.68 -7.14 5.82
CA TYR A 175 -9.39 -6.43 5.83
C TYR A 175 -9.46 -5.12 5.04
N ASP A 176 -8.55 -4.19 5.35
CA ASP A 176 -8.42 -2.90 4.67
C ASP A 176 -7.46 -2.99 3.47
N LEU A 177 -6.41 -3.77 3.61
CA LEU A 177 -5.27 -3.87 2.69
C LEU A 177 -4.88 -5.33 2.47
N ARG A 178 -4.34 -5.63 1.30
CA ARG A 178 -3.66 -6.90 1.01
C ARG A 178 -2.14 -6.70 1.04
N SER A 179 -1.41 -7.72 1.47
CA SER A 179 0.06 -7.69 1.51
C SER A 179 0.68 -8.16 0.18
N ASP A 180 0.12 -7.74 -0.96
CA ASP A 180 0.54 -8.15 -2.29
C ASP A 180 0.63 -6.97 -3.27
N VAL A 181 0.96 -7.25 -4.52
CA VAL A 181 1.14 -6.27 -5.60
C VAL A 181 -0.15 -5.53 -6.02
N TYR A 182 -1.32 -6.00 -5.57
CA TYR A 182 -2.61 -5.35 -5.84
C TYR A 182 -2.94 -4.26 -4.82
N SER A 183 -2.20 -4.21 -3.70
CA SER A 183 -2.29 -3.17 -2.69
C SER A 183 -0.90 -2.59 -2.43
N GLN A 184 -0.26 -2.95 -1.34
CA GLN A 184 1.11 -2.56 -0.99
C GLN A 184 1.83 -3.78 -0.40
N VAL A 185 3.01 -4.11 -0.90
CA VAL A 185 3.77 -5.26 -0.40
C VAL A 185 4.20 -5.00 1.04
N TYR A 186 3.63 -5.78 1.98
CA TYR A 186 3.93 -5.67 3.40
C TYR A 186 4.76 -6.86 3.89
N GLY A 187 6.00 -6.61 4.26
CA GLY A 187 6.97 -7.65 4.66
C GLY A 187 7.04 -7.92 6.17
N GLY A 188 6.25 -7.24 7.00
CA GLY A 188 6.37 -7.30 8.46
C GLY A 188 7.68 -6.67 8.96
N ARG A 189 8.12 -7.05 10.16
CA ARG A 189 9.30 -6.43 10.83
C ARG A 189 10.63 -6.65 10.11
N ALA A 190 10.77 -7.70 9.31
CA ALA A 190 12.01 -7.97 8.56
C ALA A 190 12.30 -6.88 7.50
N SER A 191 11.27 -6.19 7.04
CA SER A 191 11.34 -5.14 6.01
C SER A 191 11.60 -3.74 6.59
N GLU A 192 11.63 -3.58 7.91
CA GLU A 192 11.90 -2.30 8.54
C GLU A 192 13.38 -1.92 8.39
N LYS A 193 13.65 -0.77 7.78
CA LYS A 193 15.01 -0.20 7.66
C LYS A 193 15.03 1.17 8.32
N TRP A 194 16.16 1.50 8.96
CA TRP A 194 16.30 2.74 9.71
C TRP A 194 15.87 3.99 8.91
N SER A 195 16.32 4.13 7.66
CA SER A 195 16.02 5.30 6.84
C SER A 195 14.55 5.41 6.44
N THR A 196 13.91 4.29 6.07
CA THR A 196 12.48 4.26 5.74
C THR A 196 11.61 4.50 6.97
N THR A 197 11.94 3.89 8.10
CA THR A 197 11.27 4.14 9.40
C THR A 197 11.42 5.60 9.82
N LYS A 198 12.62 6.19 9.67
CA LYS A 198 12.85 7.61 9.93
C LYS A 198 11.98 8.51 9.04
N ALA A 199 11.84 8.18 7.76
CA ALA A 199 11.00 8.95 6.82
C ALA A 199 9.52 8.93 7.24
N VAL A 200 8.98 7.77 7.64
CA VAL A 200 7.61 7.64 8.16
C VAL A 200 7.43 8.53 9.39
N ASN A 201 8.36 8.45 10.36
CA ASN A 201 8.29 9.25 11.60
C ASN A 201 8.38 10.78 11.33
N LEU A 202 9.24 11.20 10.39
CA LEU A 202 9.36 12.62 10.01
C LEU A 202 8.15 13.17 9.25
N THR A 203 7.30 12.29 8.76
CA THR A 203 6.07 12.63 8.02
C THR A 203 4.81 12.11 8.71
N ARG A 204 4.90 11.85 10.03
CA ARG A 204 3.77 11.38 10.83
C ARG A 204 2.53 12.23 10.55
N ASP A 205 1.39 11.56 10.44
CA ASP A 205 0.05 12.13 10.19
C ASP A 205 -0.13 12.92 8.88
N LYS A 206 0.94 13.18 8.12
CA LYS A 206 0.84 13.88 6.83
C LYS A 206 0.23 12.97 5.76
N ILE A 207 -0.80 13.49 5.09
CA ILE A 207 -1.53 12.85 3.98
C ILE A 207 -1.79 13.84 2.86
N LEU A 208 -2.21 13.33 1.70
CA LEU A 208 -2.69 14.10 0.56
C LEU A 208 -4.22 14.13 0.54
N THR A 209 -4.77 15.31 0.34
CA THR A 209 -6.21 15.52 0.14
C THR A 209 -6.45 16.31 -1.12
N TYR A 210 -7.66 16.21 -1.65
CA TYR A 210 -8.17 17.05 -2.71
C TYR A 210 -9.62 17.43 -2.39
N ASN A 211 -9.94 18.74 -2.38
CA ASN A 211 -11.25 19.26 -1.96
C ASN A 211 -11.70 18.71 -0.58
N GLY A 212 -10.75 18.56 0.35
CA GLY A 212 -10.98 18.05 1.70
C GLY A 212 -11.25 16.54 1.79
N ASP A 213 -11.16 15.78 0.66
CA ASP A 213 -11.25 14.31 0.67
C ASP A 213 -9.88 13.67 0.53
N ILE A 214 -9.74 12.44 1.07
CA ILE A 214 -8.51 11.66 0.96
C ILE A 214 -8.26 11.32 -0.51
N LEU A 215 -7.10 11.73 -1.04
CA LEU A 215 -6.72 11.45 -2.41
C LEU A 215 -6.37 9.96 -2.59
N PRO A 216 -6.81 9.27 -3.67
CA PRO A 216 -6.24 7.99 -4.06
C PRO A 216 -4.81 8.18 -4.59
N ALA A 217 -3.84 8.33 -3.67
CA ALA A 217 -2.46 8.69 -3.96
C ALA A 217 -1.68 7.54 -4.59
N TYR A 218 -2.07 7.15 -5.81
CA TYR A 218 -1.39 6.10 -6.58
C TYR A 218 0.06 6.48 -6.88
N TYR A 219 0.94 5.48 -6.95
CA TYR A 219 2.33 5.64 -7.33
C TYR A 219 2.83 4.41 -8.10
N HIS A 220 3.89 4.55 -8.85
CA HIS A 220 4.44 3.49 -9.69
C HIS A 220 5.95 3.67 -9.88
N ALA A 221 6.63 2.63 -10.32
CA ALA A 221 8.09 2.65 -10.40
C ALA A 221 8.62 3.68 -11.41
N THR A 222 8.22 3.63 -12.68
CA THR A 222 8.77 4.48 -13.75
C THR A 222 7.72 4.80 -14.81
N CYS A 223 7.45 6.10 -15.05
CA CYS A 223 6.48 6.54 -16.05
C CYS A 223 7.02 6.59 -17.48
N ALA A 224 8.33 6.79 -17.63
CA ALA A 224 9.03 6.96 -18.91
C ALA A 224 8.53 8.16 -19.74
N GLY A 225 8.48 9.35 -19.12
CA GLY A 225 8.26 10.62 -19.80
C GLY A 225 6.93 11.30 -19.50
N TYR A 226 5.86 10.56 -19.17
CA TYR A 226 4.56 11.11 -18.82
C TYR A 226 3.81 10.16 -17.87
N THR A 227 3.17 10.69 -16.82
CA THR A 227 2.32 9.89 -15.96
C THR A 227 0.93 9.72 -16.58
N GLU A 228 0.21 8.67 -16.21
CA GLU A 228 -1.07 8.31 -16.81
C GLU A 228 -2.25 9.03 -16.15
N ASP A 229 -3.30 9.28 -16.90
CA ASP A 229 -4.61 9.69 -16.40
C ASP A 229 -5.33 8.49 -15.76
N ALA A 230 -5.75 8.63 -14.51
CA ALA A 230 -6.45 7.57 -13.79
C ALA A 230 -7.78 7.15 -14.45
N SER A 231 -8.43 8.06 -15.16
CA SER A 231 -9.69 7.77 -15.87
C SER A 231 -9.53 6.72 -16.97
N ASN A 232 -8.33 6.59 -17.56
CA ASN A 232 -8.02 5.57 -18.57
C ASN A 232 -7.91 4.16 -18.00
N LEU A 233 -7.74 4.02 -16.66
CA LEU A 233 -7.50 2.72 -16.02
C LEU A 233 -8.62 2.30 -15.07
N TRP A 234 -9.18 3.23 -14.28
CA TRP A 234 -10.06 2.92 -13.16
C TRP A 234 -11.34 3.74 -13.10
N ASN A 235 -11.66 4.51 -14.15
CA ASN A 235 -12.80 5.42 -14.19
C ASN A 235 -12.79 6.46 -13.03
N ILE A 236 -11.58 6.88 -12.63
CA ILE A 236 -11.37 7.90 -11.59
C ILE A 236 -11.03 9.21 -12.29
N ASP A 237 -11.97 10.15 -12.29
CA ASP A 237 -11.82 11.46 -12.92
C ASP A 237 -11.52 12.53 -11.86
N LEU A 238 -10.24 12.63 -11.45
CA LEU A 238 -9.77 13.60 -10.49
C LEU A 238 -8.64 14.46 -11.07
N PRO A 239 -8.74 15.80 -11.02
CA PRO A 239 -7.70 16.71 -11.51
C PRO A 239 -6.28 16.37 -11.08
N PRO A 240 -5.99 16.01 -9.80
CA PRO A 240 -4.64 15.60 -9.38
C PRO A 240 -4.09 14.34 -10.04
N LEU A 241 -4.94 13.55 -10.72
CA LEU A 241 -4.59 12.26 -11.33
C LEU A 241 -4.70 12.26 -12.87
N LYS A 242 -4.74 13.44 -13.50
CA LYS A 242 -4.80 13.62 -14.96
C LYS A 242 -3.47 13.38 -15.69
N GLY A 243 -2.44 13.02 -14.96
CA GLY A 243 -1.11 12.81 -15.50
C GLY A 243 -0.33 14.11 -15.75
N VAL A 244 0.98 14.01 -15.60
CA VAL A 244 1.93 15.13 -15.78
C VAL A 244 3.14 14.69 -16.60
N PRO A 245 3.81 15.59 -17.34
CA PRO A 245 5.11 15.31 -17.95
C PRO A 245 6.13 14.97 -16.87
N CYS A 246 7.08 14.07 -17.16
CA CYS A 246 8.10 13.67 -16.20
C CYS A 246 9.42 13.31 -16.90
N ASN A 247 10.35 14.25 -16.94
CA ASN A 247 11.68 14.07 -17.53
C ASN A 247 12.75 13.65 -16.50
N PHE A 248 12.34 13.28 -15.27
CA PHE A 248 13.25 13.01 -14.16
C PHE A 248 13.59 11.52 -13.97
N CYS A 249 12.94 10.61 -14.69
CA CYS A 249 13.10 9.16 -14.51
C CYS A 249 13.97 8.48 -15.58
N THR A 250 14.69 9.23 -16.40
CA THR A 250 15.52 8.71 -17.52
C THR A 250 16.61 7.74 -17.05
N ASN A 251 17.15 7.94 -15.84
CA ASN A 251 18.18 7.09 -15.24
C ASN A 251 17.62 5.82 -14.56
N SER A 252 16.32 5.55 -14.71
CA SER A 252 15.73 4.33 -14.17
C SER A 252 16.23 3.09 -14.93
N PRO A 253 16.62 2.00 -14.25
CA PRO A 253 16.92 0.72 -14.91
C PRO A 253 15.68 0.10 -15.56
N HIS A 254 14.50 0.66 -15.26
CA HIS A 254 13.22 0.24 -15.80
C HIS A 254 12.71 1.18 -16.88
N TYR A 255 13.56 2.13 -17.36
CA TYR A 255 13.13 3.12 -18.34
C TYR A 255 12.78 2.47 -19.68
N LYS A 256 13.57 1.48 -20.12
CA LYS A 256 13.33 0.68 -21.33
C LYS A 256 13.30 -0.80 -20.97
N TRP A 257 12.49 -1.56 -21.68
CA TRP A 257 12.45 -3.01 -21.58
C TRP A 257 12.04 -3.63 -22.91
N SER A 258 12.41 -4.88 -23.13
CA SER A 258 11.95 -5.70 -24.26
C SER A 258 11.50 -7.04 -23.74
N LYS A 259 10.54 -7.67 -24.43
CA LYS A 259 10.06 -9.02 -24.14
C LYS A 259 9.61 -9.70 -25.41
N ASP A 260 10.10 -10.91 -25.61
CA ASP A 260 9.65 -11.81 -26.66
C ASP A 260 8.70 -12.84 -26.03
N ILE A 261 7.53 -12.99 -26.60
CA ILE A 261 6.48 -13.90 -26.17
C ILE A 261 6.18 -14.84 -27.34
N PRO A 262 6.49 -16.13 -27.27
CA PRO A 262 6.13 -17.08 -28.31
C PRO A 262 4.62 -17.03 -28.60
N LEU A 263 4.22 -17.10 -29.89
CA LEU A 263 2.80 -16.98 -30.24
C LEU A 263 1.94 -18.05 -29.56
N TRP A 264 2.47 -19.29 -29.44
CA TRP A 264 1.76 -20.35 -28.71
C TRP A 264 1.50 -20.01 -27.23
N GLU A 265 2.43 -19.29 -26.57
CA GLU A 265 2.25 -18.84 -25.19
C GLU A 265 1.20 -17.72 -25.10
N LEU A 266 1.25 -16.75 -26.04
CA LEU A 266 0.24 -15.70 -26.16
C LEU A 266 -1.16 -16.30 -26.34
N GLU A 267 -1.30 -17.27 -27.28
CA GLU A 267 -2.56 -17.97 -27.58
C GLU A 267 -3.11 -18.71 -26.34
N ASN A 268 -2.25 -19.40 -25.59
CA ASN A 268 -2.65 -20.09 -24.36
C ASN A 268 -3.13 -19.10 -23.31
N LYS A 269 -2.35 -18.03 -23.05
CA LYS A 269 -2.76 -16.97 -22.08
C LYS A 269 -4.07 -16.29 -22.47
N LEU A 270 -4.32 -16.06 -23.74
CA LEU A 270 -5.60 -15.51 -24.22
C LEU A 270 -6.75 -16.50 -23.96
N LYS A 271 -6.58 -17.79 -24.29
CA LYS A 271 -7.58 -18.84 -24.04
C LYS A 271 -7.89 -19.01 -22.56
N ASP A 272 -6.88 -19.03 -21.70
CA ASP A 272 -7.03 -19.14 -20.24
C ASP A 272 -7.85 -17.97 -19.66
N ASN A 273 -7.75 -16.80 -20.30
CA ASN A 273 -8.54 -15.62 -19.98
C ASN A 273 -9.85 -15.51 -20.79
N LYS A 274 -10.29 -16.64 -21.42
CA LYS A 274 -11.56 -16.79 -22.13
C LYS A 274 -11.71 -15.94 -23.40
N TYR A 275 -10.62 -15.51 -24.00
CA TYR A 275 -10.64 -14.89 -25.32
C TYR A 275 -10.69 -15.98 -26.38
N MET A 276 -11.74 -15.95 -27.21
CA MET A 276 -11.96 -16.92 -28.29
C MET A 276 -11.16 -16.52 -29.52
N ILE A 277 -9.93 -17.02 -29.63
CA ILE A 277 -9.01 -16.75 -30.73
C ILE A 277 -8.25 -18.01 -31.13
N GLY A 278 -7.98 -18.15 -32.42
CA GLY A 278 -7.18 -19.25 -32.99
C GLY A 278 -5.67 -18.97 -32.97
N LYS A 279 -4.96 -19.41 -34.04
CA LYS A 279 -3.55 -19.10 -34.24
C LYS A 279 -3.39 -17.62 -34.56
N VAL A 280 -2.57 -16.93 -33.81
CA VAL A 280 -2.36 -15.48 -33.96
C VAL A 280 -1.59 -15.16 -35.23
N ALA A 281 -2.20 -14.35 -36.10
CA ALA A 281 -1.61 -13.85 -37.34
C ALA A 281 -1.05 -12.42 -37.19
N SER A 282 -1.73 -11.54 -36.45
CA SER A 282 -1.27 -10.15 -36.27
C SER A 282 -1.64 -9.57 -34.90
N VAL A 283 -0.83 -8.61 -34.46
CA VAL A 283 -1.10 -7.76 -33.30
C VAL A 283 -0.88 -6.31 -33.71
N SER A 284 -1.92 -5.47 -33.61
CA SER A 284 -1.92 -4.09 -34.05
C SER A 284 -2.35 -3.14 -32.91
N ILE A 285 -1.57 -2.10 -32.66
CA ILE A 285 -1.96 -1.04 -31.71
C ILE A 285 -2.94 -0.12 -32.44
N LEU A 286 -4.19 -0.04 -31.96
CA LEU A 286 -5.25 0.77 -32.57
C LEU A 286 -5.19 2.21 -32.05
N SER A 287 -4.93 2.42 -30.75
CA SER A 287 -4.85 3.75 -30.15
C SER A 287 -3.88 3.81 -28.99
N LYS A 288 -3.30 4.99 -28.78
CA LYS A 288 -2.50 5.36 -27.60
C LYS A 288 -3.11 6.61 -26.97
N ASN A 289 -3.09 6.66 -25.64
CA ASN A 289 -3.52 7.83 -24.90
C ASN A 289 -2.43 8.92 -24.82
N ARG A 290 -2.72 10.03 -24.14
CA ARG A 290 -1.81 11.18 -24.03
C ARG A 290 -0.44 10.82 -23.42
N SER A 291 -0.38 9.83 -22.55
CA SER A 291 0.88 9.36 -21.92
C SER A 291 1.76 8.54 -22.88
N GLY A 292 1.25 8.20 -24.07
CA GLY A 292 1.86 7.31 -25.04
C GLY A 292 1.66 5.83 -24.69
N ARG A 293 0.77 5.51 -23.74
CA ARG A 293 0.41 4.13 -23.40
C ARG A 293 -0.66 3.63 -24.35
N VAL A 294 -0.62 2.34 -24.63
CA VAL A 294 -1.63 1.65 -25.44
C VAL A 294 -2.98 1.75 -24.74
N ASP A 295 -3.93 2.35 -25.39
CA ASP A 295 -5.34 2.38 -25.00
C ASP A 295 -6.03 1.10 -25.52
N LYS A 296 -5.96 0.85 -26.85
CA LYS A 296 -6.54 -0.34 -27.47
C LYS A 296 -5.54 -1.01 -28.41
N LEU A 297 -5.57 -2.34 -28.43
CA LEU A 297 -4.88 -3.17 -29.40
C LEU A 297 -5.81 -4.26 -29.92
N GLU A 298 -5.60 -4.64 -31.18
CA GLU A 298 -6.28 -5.75 -31.83
C GLU A 298 -5.33 -6.94 -31.99
N ILE A 299 -5.81 -8.13 -31.70
CA ILE A 299 -5.15 -9.39 -31.98
C ILE A 299 -6.03 -10.15 -32.95
N LYS A 300 -5.51 -10.50 -34.14
CA LYS A 300 -6.23 -11.19 -35.18
C LYS A 300 -5.61 -12.56 -35.46
N ASP A 301 -6.43 -13.57 -35.65
CA ASP A 301 -5.98 -14.91 -35.99
C ASP A 301 -5.95 -15.16 -37.51
N GLU A 302 -5.41 -16.33 -37.90
CA GLU A 302 -5.30 -16.77 -39.30
C GLU A 302 -6.68 -16.93 -39.99
N SER A 303 -7.75 -17.17 -39.23
CA SER A 303 -9.12 -17.29 -39.76
C SER A 303 -9.83 -15.97 -39.94
N GLY A 304 -9.23 -14.88 -39.51
CA GLY A 304 -9.79 -13.52 -39.56
C GLY A 304 -10.60 -13.11 -38.32
N VAL A 305 -10.72 -13.98 -37.32
CA VAL A 305 -11.33 -13.62 -36.01
C VAL A 305 -10.42 -12.64 -35.31
N SER A 306 -10.98 -11.56 -34.75
CA SER A 306 -10.22 -10.56 -34.02
C SER A 306 -10.77 -10.33 -32.60
N VAL A 307 -9.88 -9.99 -31.68
CA VAL A 307 -10.18 -9.59 -30.30
C VAL A 307 -9.52 -8.24 -30.05
N ILE A 308 -10.32 -7.30 -29.56
CA ILE A 308 -9.82 -5.97 -29.15
C ILE A 308 -9.73 -5.94 -27.63
N LEU A 309 -8.52 -5.65 -27.12
CA LEU A 309 -8.25 -5.50 -25.70
C LEU A 309 -7.83 -4.07 -25.38
N THR A 310 -8.10 -3.63 -24.15
CA THR A 310 -7.38 -2.48 -23.61
C THR A 310 -5.93 -2.84 -23.31
N GLY A 311 -5.03 -1.87 -23.33
CA GLY A 311 -3.64 -2.11 -22.91
C GLY A 311 -3.56 -2.66 -21.49
N LYS A 312 -4.48 -2.25 -20.61
CA LYS A 312 -4.61 -2.77 -19.23
C LYS A 312 -4.95 -4.27 -19.23
N ASP A 313 -6.00 -4.67 -19.98
CA ASP A 313 -6.42 -6.08 -20.02
C ASP A 313 -5.34 -6.97 -20.66
N PHE A 314 -4.72 -6.49 -21.74
CA PHE A 314 -3.58 -7.17 -22.34
C PHE A 314 -2.45 -7.41 -21.32
N ARG A 315 -2.09 -6.35 -20.56
CA ARG A 315 -1.06 -6.47 -19.51
C ARG A 315 -1.44 -7.46 -18.41
N GLN A 316 -2.71 -7.51 -18.02
CA GLN A 316 -3.20 -8.46 -17.02
C GLN A 316 -3.18 -9.90 -17.55
N THR A 317 -3.65 -10.09 -18.78
CA THR A 317 -3.68 -11.40 -19.46
C THR A 317 -2.28 -12.00 -19.62
N ILE A 318 -1.32 -11.20 -20.07
CA ILE A 318 0.06 -11.68 -20.30
C ILE A 318 0.84 -11.80 -18.97
N GLY A 319 0.56 -10.90 -18.04
CA GLY A 319 1.21 -10.82 -16.74
C GLY A 319 2.07 -9.56 -16.59
N PRO A 320 1.98 -8.89 -15.41
CA PRO A 320 2.62 -7.61 -15.16
C PRO A 320 4.14 -7.64 -15.05
N ASN A 321 4.73 -8.83 -14.93
CA ASN A 321 6.19 -9.04 -14.95
C ASN A 321 6.75 -9.11 -16.37
N ASP A 322 5.98 -9.62 -17.31
CA ASP A 322 6.33 -9.72 -18.73
C ASP A 322 6.01 -8.42 -19.45
N VAL A 323 4.80 -7.90 -19.30
CA VAL A 323 4.38 -6.58 -19.81
C VAL A 323 4.50 -5.55 -18.68
N ARG A 324 5.71 -4.99 -18.52
CA ARG A 324 6.02 -4.13 -17.35
C ARG A 324 5.18 -2.87 -17.28
N SER A 325 4.77 -2.35 -18.43
CA SER A 325 3.86 -1.19 -18.55
C SER A 325 3.01 -1.32 -19.81
N THR A 326 1.99 -0.51 -19.95
CA THR A 326 1.20 -0.40 -21.19
C THR A 326 1.81 0.53 -22.24
N LYS A 327 2.99 1.10 -21.99
CA LYS A 327 3.74 1.94 -22.94
C LYS A 327 4.70 1.07 -23.72
N PHE A 328 4.26 0.55 -24.87
CA PHE A 328 5.07 -0.32 -25.71
C PHE A 328 4.68 -0.19 -27.19
N ASP A 329 5.58 -0.66 -28.05
CA ASP A 329 5.34 -1.03 -29.44
C ASP A 329 5.37 -2.55 -29.57
N ALA A 330 4.56 -3.10 -30.50
CA ALA A 330 4.38 -4.53 -30.71
C ALA A 330 4.64 -4.90 -32.16
N SER A 331 5.32 -6.03 -32.39
CA SER A 331 5.50 -6.61 -33.74
C SER A 331 5.64 -8.12 -33.63
N ILE A 332 5.20 -8.85 -34.67
CA ILE A 332 5.43 -10.28 -34.76
C ILE A 332 6.70 -10.53 -35.57
N ARG A 333 7.61 -11.31 -35.01
CA ARG A 333 8.87 -11.73 -35.67
C ARG A 333 9.21 -13.16 -35.26
N TRP A 334 9.56 -14.00 -36.24
CA TRP A 334 10.03 -15.39 -36.04
C TRP A 334 9.16 -16.21 -35.07
N GLY A 335 7.84 -16.13 -35.22
CA GLY A 335 6.89 -16.89 -34.39
C GLY A 335 6.74 -16.39 -32.97
N SER A 336 7.17 -15.16 -32.68
CA SER A 336 7.02 -14.50 -31.39
C SER A 336 6.45 -13.09 -31.53
N LEU A 337 5.66 -12.67 -30.54
CA LEU A 337 5.29 -11.29 -30.30
C LEU A 337 6.44 -10.58 -29.60
N VAL A 338 7.08 -9.64 -30.27
CA VAL A 338 8.15 -8.81 -29.73
C VAL A 338 7.56 -7.50 -29.22
N LEU A 339 7.70 -7.24 -27.93
CA LEU A 339 7.31 -6.01 -27.28
C LEU A 339 8.55 -5.18 -26.94
N ASN A 340 8.58 -3.92 -27.37
CA ASN A 340 9.58 -2.94 -26.97
C ASN A 340 8.88 -1.84 -26.16
N GLY A 341 9.12 -1.80 -24.85
CA GLY A 341 8.36 -0.97 -23.95
C GLY A 341 9.19 -0.02 -23.11
N PHE A 342 8.49 0.88 -22.42
CA PHE A 342 9.06 1.92 -21.60
C PHE A 342 8.33 2.03 -20.25
N GLY A 343 9.10 2.14 -19.18
CA GLY A 343 8.57 2.30 -17.82
C GLY A 343 8.14 1.00 -17.17
N TRP A 344 7.75 1.10 -15.90
CA TRP A 344 7.23 -0.01 -15.10
C TRP A 344 6.10 0.46 -14.18
N GLY A 345 4.98 -0.25 -14.22
CA GLY A 345 3.78 0.02 -13.44
C GLY A 345 2.66 0.64 -14.26
N HIS A 346 1.56 0.95 -13.60
CA HIS A 346 0.35 1.49 -14.19
C HIS A 346 0.49 2.93 -14.71
N GLY A 347 1.43 3.70 -14.20
CA GLY A 347 1.73 5.06 -14.67
C GLY A 347 1.03 6.20 -13.93
N VAL A 348 -0.04 5.95 -13.17
CA VAL A 348 -0.83 6.98 -12.50
C VAL A 348 -0.13 7.54 -11.26
N GLY A 349 -0.23 8.85 -11.02
CA GLY A 349 0.27 9.53 -9.84
C GLY A 349 1.79 9.61 -9.78
N MET A 350 2.40 9.43 -8.60
CA MET A 350 3.84 9.66 -8.41
C MET A 350 4.71 8.60 -9.09
N CYS A 351 5.60 9.05 -9.96
CA CYS A 351 6.68 8.23 -10.51
C CYS A 351 7.84 8.17 -9.49
N GLN A 352 8.12 6.99 -8.91
CA GLN A 352 9.13 6.81 -7.87
C GLN A 352 10.54 7.19 -8.36
N TRP A 353 10.95 6.74 -9.56
CA TRP A 353 12.22 7.16 -10.15
C TRP A 353 12.24 8.63 -10.57
N GLY A 354 11.08 9.20 -10.90
CA GLY A 354 10.97 10.63 -11.14
C GLY A 354 11.09 11.45 -9.85
N ALA A 355 10.50 10.98 -8.74
CA ALA A 355 10.70 11.56 -7.41
C ALA A 355 12.19 11.50 -7.00
N TYR A 356 12.86 10.37 -7.28
CA TYR A 356 14.31 10.25 -7.09
C TYR A 356 15.11 11.30 -7.91
N GLY A 357 14.79 11.46 -9.19
CA GLY A 357 15.45 12.45 -10.04
C GLY A 357 15.24 13.88 -9.54
N GLN A 358 14.02 14.24 -9.12
CA GLN A 358 13.73 15.56 -8.53
C GLN A 358 14.48 15.81 -7.22
N ALA A 359 14.51 14.81 -6.31
CA ALA A 359 15.25 14.93 -5.06
C ALA A 359 16.77 15.08 -5.28
N ARG A 360 17.32 14.44 -6.32
CA ARG A 360 18.72 14.64 -6.75
C ARG A 360 18.99 16.06 -7.25
N GLN A 361 17.96 16.78 -7.68
CA GLN A 361 18.00 18.20 -8.05
C GLN A 361 17.69 19.13 -6.86
N GLY A 362 17.59 18.61 -5.63
CA GLY A 362 17.36 19.38 -4.42
C GLY A 362 15.90 19.61 -4.04
N LYS A 363 14.93 19.07 -4.81
CA LYS A 363 13.50 19.21 -4.50
C LYS A 363 13.13 18.52 -3.20
N LYS A 364 12.27 19.17 -2.41
CA LYS A 364 11.74 18.65 -1.15
C LYS A 364 10.53 17.75 -1.39
N ALA A 365 10.21 16.89 -0.41
CA ALA A 365 9.09 15.95 -0.49
C ALA A 365 7.78 16.64 -0.88
N GLU A 366 7.50 17.81 -0.33
CA GLU A 366 6.27 18.57 -0.61
C GLU A 366 6.23 19.09 -2.05
N GLU A 367 7.37 19.54 -2.61
CA GLU A 367 7.46 19.96 -4.01
C GLU A 367 7.27 18.78 -4.96
N ILE A 368 7.86 17.62 -4.63
CA ILE A 368 7.71 16.37 -5.38
C ILE A 368 6.24 15.94 -5.42
N LEU A 369 5.57 15.92 -4.28
CA LEU A 369 4.16 15.53 -4.19
C LEU A 369 3.25 16.49 -4.95
N LYS A 370 3.42 17.80 -4.80
CA LYS A 370 2.66 18.81 -5.54
C LYS A 370 2.86 18.71 -7.05
N TYR A 371 4.05 18.28 -7.49
CA TYR A 371 4.32 18.06 -8.90
C TYR A 371 3.52 16.90 -9.49
N TYR A 372 3.47 15.76 -8.78
CA TYR A 372 2.78 14.56 -9.29
C TYR A 372 1.29 14.53 -9.00
N TYR A 373 0.83 15.33 -8.05
CA TYR A 373 -0.58 15.48 -7.68
C TYR A 373 -0.97 16.97 -7.70
N PRO A 374 -1.04 17.59 -8.90
CA PRO A 374 -1.36 19.01 -9.01
C PRO A 374 -2.71 19.34 -8.39
N GLY A 375 -2.76 20.39 -7.57
CA GLY A 375 -3.96 20.80 -6.84
C GLY A 375 -4.24 20.01 -5.56
N ALA A 376 -3.49 18.94 -5.26
CA ALA A 376 -3.62 18.27 -3.97
C ALA A 376 -2.95 19.09 -2.85
N GLU A 377 -3.51 18.97 -1.66
CA GLU A 377 -3.03 19.59 -0.43
C GLU A 377 -2.37 18.55 0.47
N ILE A 378 -1.28 18.93 1.14
CA ILE A 378 -0.68 18.13 2.21
C ILE A 378 -1.28 18.63 3.53
N THR A 379 -2.00 17.76 4.22
CA THR A 379 -2.66 18.03 5.48
C THR A 379 -2.35 16.94 6.51
N THR A 380 -2.98 17.02 7.67
CA THR A 380 -2.86 16.01 8.73
C THR A 380 -4.14 15.18 8.84
N ILE A 381 -4.00 13.95 9.34
CA ILE A 381 -5.10 12.96 9.43
C ILE A 381 -6.27 13.47 10.28
N ASP A 382 -6.01 14.20 11.36
CA ASP A 382 -7.03 14.78 12.25
C ASP A 382 -8.05 15.64 11.49
N LYS A 383 -7.60 16.37 10.46
CA LYS A 383 -8.48 17.21 9.63
C LYS A 383 -9.47 16.43 8.76
N VAL A 384 -9.24 15.15 8.58
CA VAL A 384 -10.13 14.26 7.79
C VAL A 384 -10.70 13.11 8.62
N ALA A 385 -10.47 13.10 9.93
CA ALA A 385 -10.89 12.01 10.83
C ALA A 385 -12.39 11.69 10.73
N ASN A 386 -13.24 12.69 10.50
CA ASN A 386 -14.68 12.52 10.32
C ASN A 386 -15.06 11.78 9.01
N LYS A 387 -14.10 11.56 8.12
CA LYS A 387 -14.29 10.92 6.81
C LYS A 387 -13.69 9.51 6.75
N LEU A 388 -13.03 9.07 7.82
CA LEU A 388 -12.50 7.72 8.03
C LEU A 388 -13.53 6.84 8.75
#